data_1e7182d64d7eb08756f0e5f9a6ca44c7
#
_entry.id   1e7182d64d7eb08756f0e5f9a6ca44c7
#
_cell.length_a   1.000
_cell.length_b   1.000
_cell.length_c   1.000
_cell.angle_alpha   90.00
_cell.angle_beta   90.00
_cell.angle_gamma   90.00
#
_symmetry.space_group_name_H-M   'P 1'
#
loop_
_entity.id
_entity.type
_entity.pdbx_description
1 polymer ?
#
loop_
_entity_poly.entity_id
_entity_poly.type
_entity_poly.pdbx_seq_one_letter_code
_entity_poly.pdbx_strand_id
1 'polypeptide(L)'
;MFSRGLRLAVALAISVGAPVNGLHAEPIAQNAARIFSRAKLERVGDYIRNEIAGGKIPGAIMLIQQHGQPVYFESFGVRDVATRLPMTPDTIFRLYSMSKPITSVAAMMLVEDGKLALSDPVSKYIPAFADVKVGIEKNPVNRRLTIEDLLRHTSGLTYGFAGNDAVRNLYAQSGLFDGDFDNAAFTERIARLPLVEQPGTLWDYGHSTDVLGRIVEIVSGQSLYQFEKRRLLDPLGMTDTAFYVTDEAKRPRIAQPMPDDRVTGPVIGTYDPMIVRRWEGAGAGMSGTITDYARFAQMLLDGGTLEGRRYLRPETIASMTTDHIGPETKIVRDANYWPGPTSGFGLGFAVRTAPPAPGWPLGEYRWDGAGGTFFFIDPKDDMFAILMVQTPSQRGRIQQQLKTLIYEALEK
;
A
#
# COMPACT_ATOMS: atom_id res chain seq x y z
N MET A 1 -50.92 -37.61 -65.13
CA MET A 1 -51.94 -38.09 -64.19
C MET A 1 -51.74 -37.49 -62.85
N PHE A 2 -52.72 -36.79 -62.34
CA PHE A 2 -52.71 -35.93 -61.18
C PHE A 2 -52.53 -36.67 -59.85
N SER A 3 -51.73 -36.15 -58.93
CA SER A 3 -51.84 -36.46 -57.51
C SER A 3 -51.58 -35.21 -56.67
N ARG A 4 -52.60 -34.82 -55.91
CA ARG A 4 -52.71 -33.63 -55.05
C ARG A 4 -51.93 -33.85 -53.76
N GLY A 5 -51.03 -32.96 -53.41
CA GLY A 5 -50.33 -32.90 -52.10
C GLY A 5 -51.17 -32.10 -51.11
N LEU A 6 -51.39 -32.67 -49.95
CA LEU A 6 -52.08 -32.12 -48.79
C LEU A 6 -51.12 -31.20 -48.00
N ARG A 7 -51.46 -29.93 -47.82
CA ARG A 7 -50.72 -28.99 -46.95
C ARG A 7 -51.33 -29.09 -45.56
N LEU A 8 -50.49 -29.50 -44.61
CA LEU A 8 -50.80 -29.46 -43.17
C LEU A 8 -50.31 -28.06 -42.63
N ALA A 9 -51.25 -27.25 -42.16
CA ALA A 9 -50.98 -26.01 -41.48
C ALA A 9 -50.81 -26.32 -40.00
N VAL A 10 -49.57 -26.04 -39.48
CA VAL A 10 -49.28 -26.08 -38.04
C VAL A 10 -49.51 -24.67 -37.48
N ALA A 11 -50.53 -24.54 -36.63
CA ALA A 11 -50.81 -23.32 -35.90
C ALA A 11 -49.78 -23.20 -34.69
N LEU A 12 -48.98 -22.19 -34.75
CA LEU A 12 -48.05 -21.86 -33.65
C LEU A 12 -48.80 -21.00 -32.63
N ALA A 13 -49.08 -21.54 -31.45
CA ALA A 13 -49.67 -20.81 -30.34
C ALA A 13 -48.57 -19.92 -29.70
N ILE A 14 -48.73 -18.60 -29.84
CA ILE A 14 -47.88 -17.61 -29.15
C ILE A 14 -48.44 -17.46 -27.74
N SER A 15 -47.72 -17.98 -26.74
CA SER A 15 -47.97 -17.68 -25.33
C SER A 15 -47.44 -16.27 -25.02
N VAL A 16 -48.35 -15.37 -24.71
CA VAL A 16 -48.02 -14.02 -24.18
C VAL A 16 -47.46 -14.18 -22.76
N GLY A 17 -46.18 -14.06 -22.62
CA GLY A 17 -45.51 -14.01 -21.31
C GLY A 17 -45.86 -12.71 -20.58
N ALA A 18 -46.22 -12.85 -19.30
CA ALA A 18 -46.47 -11.73 -18.40
C ALA A 18 -45.23 -10.82 -18.29
N PRO A 19 -45.40 -9.50 -18.09
CA PRO A 19 -44.27 -8.59 -17.93
C PRO A 19 -43.53 -8.91 -16.65
N VAL A 20 -42.23 -9.21 -16.78
CA VAL A 20 -41.30 -9.26 -15.65
C VAL A 20 -41.16 -7.82 -15.14
N ASN A 21 -41.65 -7.54 -13.92
CA ASN A 21 -41.44 -6.31 -13.24
C ASN A 21 -39.94 -6.09 -13.11
N GLY A 22 -39.40 -5.14 -13.88
CA GLY A 22 -38.04 -4.66 -13.73
C GLY A 22 -37.87 -4.11 -12.32
N LEU A 23 -36.96 -4.69 -11.56
CA LEU A 23 -36.40 -4.07 -10.37
C LEU A 23 -35.72 -2.75 -10.83
N HIS A 24 -36.45 -1.65 -10.71
CA HIS A 24 -35.83 -0.33 -10.75
C HIS A 24 -34.91 -0.28 -9.56
N ALA A 25 -33.59 -0.34 -9.81
CA ALA A 25 -32.61 0.10 -8.84
C ALA A 25 -32.97 1.54 -8.50
N GLU A 26 -33.33 1.79 -7.25
CA GLU A 26 -33.50 3.15 -6.78
C GLU A 26 -32.16 3.88 -7.05
N PRO A 27 -32.20 5.12 -7.57
CA PRO A 27 -30.98 5.92 -7.71
C PRO A 27 -30.40 6.05 -6.32
N ILE A 28 -29.15 5.57 -6.13
CA ILE A 28 -28.34 5.84 -4.94
C ILE A 28 -28.40 7.35 -4.79
N ALA A 29 -29.06 7.84 -3.75
CA ALA A 29 -29.12 9.25 -3.43
C ALA A 29 -27.66 9.73 -3.44
N GLN A 30 -27.30 10.60 -4.38
CA GLN A 30 -26.05 11.31 -4.38
C GLN A 30 -26.07 12.14 -3.10
N ASN A 31 -25.52 11.58 -2.01
CA ASN A 31 -25.20 12.39 -0.84
C ASN A 31 -24.29 13.50 -1.37
N ALA A 32 -24.72 14.75 -1.22
CA ALA A 32 -23.88 15.88 -1.55
C ALA A 32 -22.50 15.64 -0.90
N ALA A 33 -21.44 15.67 -1.72
CA ALA A 33 -20.09 15.43 -1.23
C ALA A 33 -19.83 16.36 -0.05
N ARG A 34 -19.31 15.81 1.04
CA ARG A 34 -18.91 16.61 2.20
C ARG A 34 -17.75 17.51 1.77
N ILE A 35 -17.74 18.73 2.25
CA ILE A 35 -16.67 19.71 2.01
C ILE A 35 -15.95 20.06 3.30
N PHE A 36 -14.71 20.50 3.19
CA PHE A 36 -13.92 20.88 4.35
C PHE A 36 -14.31 22.26 4.88
N SER A 37 -14.54 22.34 6.19
CA SER A 37 -14.61 23.59 6.93
C SER A 37 -13.19 24.12 7.17
N ARG A 38 -12.89 25.30 6.61
CA ARG A 38 -11.58 25.94 6.78
C ARG A 38 -11.22 26.16 8.26
N ALA A 39 -12.18 26.60 9.05
CA ALA A 39 -11.97 26.84 10.49
C ALA A 39 -11.60 25.55 11.26
N LYS A 40 -12.17 24.41 10.85
CA LYS A 40 -11.84 23.13 11.48
C LYS A 40 -10.51 22.57 10.99
N LEU A 41 -10.12 22.84 9.74
CA LEU A 41 -8.79 22.46 9.22
C LEU A 41 -7.64 23.17 9.95
N GLU A 42 -7.85 24.39 10.47
CA GLU A 42 -6.85 25.07 11.30
C GLU A 42 -6.41 24.22 12.51
N ARG A 43 -7.33 23.41 13.07
CA ARG A 43 -7.03 22.49 14.20
C ARG A 43 -5.98 21.44 13.83
N VAL A 44 -5.86 21.06 12.55
CA VAL A 44 -4.83 20.15 12.05
C VAL A 44 -3.44 20.78 12.21
N GLY A 45 -3.28 22.02 11.76
CA GLY A 45 -2.04 22.77 11.91
C GLY A 45 -1.70 23.06 13.37
N ASP A 46 -2.70 23.47 14.17
CA ASP A 46 -2.51 23.73 15.61
C ASP A 46 -2.00 22.49 16.33
N TYR A 47 -2.56 21.32 16.01
CA TYR A 47 -2.09 20.07 16.59
C TYR A 47 -0.62 19.81 16.24
N ILE A 48 -0.20 19.96 14.97
CA ILE A 48 1.19 19.75 14.56
C ILE A 48 2.12 20.76 15.24
N ARG A 49 1.74 22.05 15.28
CA ARG A 49 2.50 23.11 15.97
C ARG A 49 2.71 22.78 17.45
N ASN A 50 1.68 22.28 18.13
CA ASN A 50 1.77 21.88 19.55
C ASN A 50 2.69 20.68 19.76
N GLU A 51 2.69 19.70 18.84
CA GLU A 51 3.61 18.58 18.92
C GLU A 51 5.08 18.99 18.76
N ILE A 52 5.35 19.96 17.88
CA ILE A 52 6.68 20.55 17.70
C ILE A 52 7.08 21.38 18.93
N ALA A 53 6.20 22.26 19.43
CA ALA A 53 6.45 23.06 20.62
C ALA A 53 6.69 22.21 21.86
N GLY A 54 6.03 21.04 21.96
CA GLY A 54 6.24 20.04 23.01
C GLY A 54 7.49 19.18 22.82
N GLY A 55 8.31 19.44 21.79
CA GLY A 55 9.55 18.70 21.51
C GLY A 55 9.34 17.23 21.11
N LYS A 56 8.14 16.86 20.68
CA LYS A 56 7.80 15.46 20.34
C LYS A 56 8.15 15.10 18.90
N ILE A 57 8.16 16.07 18.01
CA ILE A 57 8.54 15.91 16.60
C ILE A 57 9.40 17.09 16.14
N PRO A 58 10.32 16.89 15.19
CA PRO A 58 11.16 18.01 14.70
C PRO A 58 10.41 18.92 13.73
N GLY A 59 9.53 18.36 12.94
CA GLY A 59 8.72 19.01 11.92
C GLY A 59 7.93 18.01 11.12
N ALA A 60 6.99 18.50 10.31
CA ALA A 60 6.13 17.70 9.47
C ALA A 60 5.67 18.48 8.23
N ILE A 61 5.16 17.76 7.23
CA ILE A 61 4.38 18.35 6.13
C ILE A 61 3.04 17.64 6.09
N MET A 62 1.96 18.42 6.00
CA MET A 62 0.60 17.90 5.87
C MET A 62 -0.03 18.41 4.58
N LEU A 63 -0.54 17.48 3.77
CA LEU A 63 -1.35 17.76 2.59
C LEU A 63 -2.70 17.07 2.73
N ILE A 64 -3.77 17.83 2.50
CA ILE A 64 -5.13 17.32 2.31
C ILE A 64 -5.62 17.84 0.97
N GLN A 65 -6.06 16.94 0.11
CA GLN A 65 -6.58 17.26 -1.22
C GLN A 65 -8.02 16.75 -1.34
N GLN A 66 -8.89 17.54 -1.94
CA GLN A 66 -10.26 17.17 -2.24
C GLN A 66 -10.65 17.72 -3.62
N HIS A 67 -11.39 16.93 -4.41
CA HIS A 67 -11.82 17.29 -5.77
C HIS A 67 -10.66 17.76 -6.66
N GLY A 68 -9.52 17.05 -6.57
CA GLY A 68 -8.33 17.37 -7.35
C GLY A 68 -7.61 18.67 -6.93
N GLN A 69 -8.01 19.32 -5.83
CA GLN A 69 -7.42 20.58 -5.36
C GLN A 69 -6.91 20.44 -3.91
N PRO A 70 -5.74 21.03 -3.58
CA PRO A 70 -5.28 21.10 -2.20
C PRO A 70 -6.19 22.01 -1.39
N VAL A 71 -6.81 21.47 -0.34
CA VAL A 71 -7.61 22.24 0.62
C VAL A 71 -6.80 22.59 1.86
N TYR A 72 -5.70 21.89 2.10
CA TYR A 72 -4.72 22.17 3.15
C TYR A 72 -3.34 21.71 2.72
N PHE A 73 -2.33 22.60 2.76
CA PHE A 73 -0.95 22.24 2.47
C PHE A 73 -0.01 23.15 3.26
N GLU A 74 0.68 22.58 4.26
CA GLU A 74 1.55 23.35 5.15
C GLU A 74 2.77 22.53 5.59
N SER A 75 3.92 23.21 5.69
CA SER A 75 5.17 22.68 6.22
C SER A 75 5.47 23.29 7.58
N PHE A 76 5.84 22.48 8.55
CA PHE A 76 6.03 22.87 9.95
C PHE A 76 7.41 22.50 10.46
N GLY A 77 8.03 23.37 11.25
CA GLY A 77 9.27 23.09 11.96
C GLY A 77 10.48 22.89 11.07
N VAL A 78 11.37 21.98 11.46
CA VAL A 78 12.64 21.73 10.78
C VAL A 78 12.72 20.29 10.26
N ARG A 79 13.43 20.10 9.13
CA ARG A 79 13.71 18.76 8.58
C ARG A 79 14.90 18.08 9.25
N ASP A 80 15.75 18.86 9.94
CA ASP A 80 16.90 18.38 10.67
C ASP A 80 17.16 19.29 11.87
N VAL A 81 17.11 18.73 13.07
CA VAL A 81 17.32 19.49 14.31
C VAL A 81 18.78 19.93 14.50
N ALA A 82 19.75 19.17 13.97
CA ALA A 82 21.17 19.49 14.10
C ALA A 82 21.56 20.70 13.26
N THR A 83 21.07 20.76 12.02
CA THR A 83 21.36 21.86 11.09
C THR A 83 20.34 22.99 11.17
N ARG A 84 19.19 22.77 11.81
CA ARG A 84 18.05 23.69 11.89
C ARG A 84 17.48 24.12 10.53
N LEU A 85 17.72 23.31 9.48
CA LEU A 85 17.15 23.57 8.17
C LEU A 85 15.62 23.44 8.22
N PRO A 86 14.89 24.43 7.66
CA PRO A 86 13.42 24.43 7.73
C PRO A 86 12.84 23.28 6.93
N MET A 87 11.67 22.79 7.35
CA MET A 87 10.84 21.89 6.54
C MET A 87 10.32 22.65 5.31
N THR A 88 10.44 22.06 4.13
CA THR A 88 10.01 22.65 2.86
C THR A 88 9.26 21.60 2.02
N PRO A 89 8.37 22.00 1.09
CA PRO A 89 7.59 21.06 0.27
C PRO A 89 8.42 20.03 -0.50
N ASP A 90 9.67 20.36 -0.82
CA ASP A 90 10.63 19.51 -1.52
C ASP A 90 11.48 18.64 -0.57
N THR A 91 11.18 18.63 0.73
CA THR A 91 11.87 17.76 1.70
C THR A 91 11.64 16.30 1.34
N ILE A 92 12.74 15.52 1.34
CA ILE A 92 12.75 14.10 1.02
C ILE A 92 12.64 13.29 2.33
N PHE A 93 11.67 12.40 2.39
CA PHE A 93 11.41 11.53 3.54
C PHE A 93 11.73 10.08 3.20
N ARG A 94 12.22 9.32 4.18
CA ARG A 94 12.22 7.86 4.09
C ARG A 94 10.78 7.39 4.15
N LEU A 95 10.28 6.81 3.07
CA LEU A 95 8.89 6.35 2.95
C LEU A 95 8.64 5.07 3.75
N TYR A 96 9.69 4.29 3.98
CA TYR A 96 9.55 2.96 4.59
C TYR A 96 8.43 2.16 3.91
N SER A 97 7.49 1.64 4.68
CA SER A 97 6.43 0.77 4.15
C SER A 97 5.43 1.46 3.21
N MET A 98 5.47 2.78 3.06
CA MET A 98 4.78 3.46 1.96
C MET A 98 5.39 3.12 0.58
N SER A 99 6.53 2.43 0.51
CA SER A 99 7.05 1.81 -0.73
C SER A 99 6.17 0.67 -1.23
N LYS A 100 5.51 -0.09 -0.33
CA LYS A 100 4.71 -1.27 -0.68
C LYS A 100 3.56 -1.00 -1.68
N PRO A 101 2.76 0.07 -1.54
CA PRO A 101 1.77 0.44 -2.52
C PRO A 101 2.36 0.67 -3.92
N ILE A 102 3.52 1.30 -4.01
CA ILE A 102 4.21 1.57 -5.30
C ILE A 102 4.59 0.24 -5.97
N THR A 103 5.26 -0.64 -5.24
CA THR A 103 5.62 -1.99 -5.76
C THR A 103 4.39 -2.83 -6.07
N SER A 104 3.31 -2.74 -5.27
CA SER A 104 2.07 -3.46 -5.55
C SER A 104 1.42 -2.98 -6.86
N VAL A 105 1.39 -1.66 -7.12
CA VAL A 105 0.93 -1.10 -8.40
C VAL A 105 1.81 -1.59 -9.54
N ALA A 106 3.14 -1.59 -9.38
CA ALA A 106 4.08 -2.08 -10.38
C ALA A 106 3.84 -3.57 -10.74
N ALA A 107 3.58 -4.40 -9.74
CA ALA A 107 3.22 -5.82 -9.96
C ALA A 107 1.86 -5.93 -10.70
N MET A 108 0.86 -5.13 -10.32
CA MET A 108 -0.45 -5.15 -10.97
C MET A 108 -0.40 -4.62 -12.41
N MET A 109 0.54 -3.76 -12.78
CA MET A 109 0.81 -3.42 -14.18
C MET A 109 1.25 -4.65 -14.99
N LEU A 110 2.07 -5.53 -14.41
CA LEU A 110 2.45 -6.78 -15.05
C LEU A 110 1.29 -7.78 -15.13
N VAL A 111 0.37 -7.74 -14.18
CA VAL A 111 -0.88 -8.53 -14.25
C VAL A 111 -1.75 -8.04 -15.41
N GLU A 112 -1.92 -6.73 -15.58
CA GLU A 112 -2.67 -6.17 -16.71
C GLU A 112 -2.00 -6.43 -18.06
N ASP A 113 -0.66 -6.45 -18.10
CA ASP A 113 0.11 -6.82 -19.28
C ASP A 113 -0.02 -8.34 -19.63
N GLY A 114 -0.68 -9.14 -18.80
CA GLY A 114 -0.81 -10.60 -18.96
C GLY A 114 0.50 -11.37 -18.72
N LYS A 115 1.49 -10.75 -18.08
CA LYS A 115 2.81 -11.35 -17.81
C LYS A 115 2.89 -12.00 -16.43
N LEU A 116 1.97 -11.67 -15.54
CA LEU A 116 1.86 -12.15 -14.19
C LEU A 116 0.41 -12.49 -13.90
N ALA A 117 0.13 -13.58 -13.16
CA ALA A 117 -1.21 -13.88 -12.69
C ALA A 117 -1.23 -13.95 -11.15
N LEU A 118 -2.31 -13.47 -10.53
CA LEU A 118 -2.47 -13.51 -9.06
C LEU A 118 -2.39 -14.93 -8.51
N SER A 119 -2.89 -15.91 -9.27
CA SER A 119 -2.86 -17.34 -8.93
C SER A 119 -1.52 -18.03 -9.21
N ASP A 120 -0.58 -17.37 -9.87
CA ASP A 120 0.73 -17.98 -10.14
C ASP A 120 1.44 -18.32 -8.85
N PRO A 121 2.02 -19.54 -8.74
CA PRO A 121 2.85 -19.87 -7.59
C PRO A 121 4.16 -19.08 -7.63
N VAL A 122 4.60 -18.56 -6.49
CA VAL A 122 5.88 -17.85 -6.34
C VAL A 122 7.04 -18.67 -6.88
N SER A 123 7.01 -19.99 -6.68
CA SER A 123 8.02 -20.94 -7.18
C SER A 123 8.13 -21.04 -8.71
N LYS A 124 7.15 -20.53 -9.47
CA LYS A 124 7.24 -20.39 -10.93
C LYS A 124 8.35 -19.41 -11.32
N TYR A 125 8.57 -18.38 -10.51
CA TYR A 125 9.52 -17.30 -10.75
C TYR A 125 10.79 -17.48 -9.92
N ILE A 126 10.66 -17.90 -8.67
CA ILE A 126 11.76 -18.09 -7.72
C ILE A 126 11.74 -19.56 -7.26
N PRO A 127 12.50 -20.47 -7.93
CA PRO A 127 12.46 -21.92 -7.65
C PRO A 127 12.71 -22.29 -6.19
N ALA A 128 13.51 -21.50 -5.45
CA ALA A 128 13.77 -21.73 -4.03
C ALA A 128 12.50 -21.79 -3.15
N PHE A 129 11.37 -21.20 -3.62
CA PHE A 129 10.09 -21.29 -2.92
C PHE A 129 9.29 -22.56 -3.20
N ALA A 130 9.82 -23.52 -3.99
CA ALA A 130 9.14 -24.79 -4.25
C ALA A 130 9.07 -25.68 -3.01
N ASP A 131 10.12 -25.63 -2.15
CA ASP A 131 10.32 -26.52 -1.00
C ASP A 131 10.23 -25.81 0.36
N VAL A 132 9.65 -24.60 0.41
CA VAL A 132 9.44 -23.88 1.67
C VAL A 132 8.63 -24.72 2.67
N LYS A 133 8.93 -24.57 3.95
CA LYS A 133 8.33 -25.32 5.05
C LYS A 133 7.60 -24.37 6.00
N VAL A 134 6.73 -24.94 6.82
CA VAL A 134 5.94 -24.20 7.83
C VAL A 134 6.34 -24.62 9.22
N GLY A 135 6.53 -23.64 10.09
CA GLY A 135 6.84 -23.89 11.50
C GLY A 135 8.26 -24.41 11.75
N ILE A 136 8.59 -24.54 13.00
CA ILE A 136 9.88 -25.09 13.47
C ILE A 136 10.04 -26.57 13.11
N GLU A 137 8.93 -27.30 13.07
CA GLU A 137 8.86 -28.71 12.71
C GLU A 137 9.08 -28.94 11.21
N LYS A 138 9.16 -27.85 10.43
CA LYS A 138 9.35 -27.90 8.98
C LYS A 138 8.30 -28.73 8.24
N ASN A 139 7.04 -28.54 8.62
CA ASN A 139 5.90 -29.19 7.97
C ASN A 139 5.81 -28.77 6.49
N PRO A 140 5.32 -29.65 5.59
CA PRO A 140 5.06 -29.27 4.22
C PRO A 140 3.96 -28.21 4.13
N VAL A 141 3.98 -27.39 3.07
CA VAL A 141 2.85 -26.48 2.76
C VAL A 141 1.69 -27.28 2.21
N ASN A 142 0.47 -26.93 2.62
CA ASN A 142 -0.77 -27.54 2.11
C ASN A 142 -1.07 -27.13 0.66
N ARG A 143 -0.62 -25.95 0.25
CA ARG A 143 -0.66 -25.44 -1.11
C ARG A 143 0.53 -24.53 -1.39
N ARG A 144 0.82 -24.31 -2.66
CA ARG A 144 1.87 -23.37 -3.05
C ARG A 144 1.47 -21.93 -2.69
N LEU A 145 2.47 -21.17 -2.29
CA LEU A 145 2.42 -19.72 -2.08
C LEU A 145 2.18 -19.00 -3.41
N THR A 146 1.26 -18.07 -3.48
CA THR A 146 0.87 -17.35 -4.70
C THR A 146 1.24 -15.87 -4.68
N ILE A 147 1.16 -15.22 -5.85
CA ILE A 147 1.32 -13.76 -5.99
C ILE A 147 0.28 -13.02 -5.17
N GLU A 148 -0.96 -13.50 -5.15
CA GLU A 148 -2.03 -12.91 -4.33
C GLU A 148 -1.68 -12.97 -2.83
N ASP A 149 -1.11 -14.09 -2.37
CA ASP A 149 -0.67 -14.20 -0.97
C ASP A 149 0.42 -13.19 -0.61
N LEU A 150 1.31 -12.86 -1.54
CA LEU A 150 2.33 -11.81 -1.34
C LEU A 150 1.66 -10.43 -1.22
N LEU A 151 0.74 -10.09 -2.14
CA LEU A 151 0.08 -8.80 -2.20
C LEU A 151 -0.80 -8.52 -0.98
N ARG A 152 -1.45 -9.55 -0.42
CA ARG A 152 -2.36 -9.42 0.73
C ARG A 152 -1.76 -9.84 2.07
N HIS A 153 -0.44 -10.11 2.13
CA HIS A 153 0.27 -10.53 3.34
C HIS A 153 -0.28 -11.81 3.99
N THR A 154 -0.66 -12.81 3.18
CA THR A 154 -1.07 -14.13 3.66
C THR A 154 -0.10 -15.23 3.24
N SER A 155 1.12 -14.84 2.92
CA SER A 155 2.17 -15.73 2.43
C SER A 155 2.79 -16.63 3.50
N GLY A 156 2.66 -16.26 4.77
CA GLY A 156 3.40 -16.86 5.89
C GLY A 156 4.84 -16.32 6.06
N LEU A 157 5.28 -15.41 5.18
CA LEU A 157 6.52 -14.66 5.38
C LEU A 157 6.31 -13.57 6.41
N THR A 158 7.23 -13.41 7.36
CA THR A 158 7.10 -12.47 8.48
C THR A 158 8.28 -11.52 8.58
N TYR A 159 8.18 -10.53 9.45
CA TYR A 159 9.31 -9.78 10.01
C TYR A 159 9.71 -10.37 11.37
N GLY A 160 10.99 -10.48 11.66
CA GLY A 160 11.47 -11.05 12.92
C GLY A 160 11.22 -10.21 14.16
N PHE A 161 10.62 -9.02 14.03
CA PHE A 161 10.31 -8.11 15.14
C PHE A 161 8.81 -8.09 15.51
N ALA A 162 7.95 -8.77 14.75
CA ALA A 162 6.51 -8.81 14.99
C ALA A 162 6.14 -10.09 15.75
N GLY A 163 6.22 -10.06 17.08
CA GLY A 163 5.99 -11.22 17.94
C GLY A 163 7.29 -11.87 18.41
N ASN A 164 7.17 -12.94 19.21
CA ASN A 164 8.31 -13.61 19.85
C ASN A 164 8.25 -15.14 19.75
N ASP A 165 7.51 -15.69 18.80
CA ASP A 165 7.52 -17.12 18.54
C ASP A 165 8.85 -17.59 17.90
N ALA A 166 9.04 -18.92 17.89
CA ALA A 166 10.29 -19.51 17.46
C ALA A 166 10.61 -19.24 15.98
N VAL A 167 9.61 -19.15 15.09
CA VAL A 167 9.83 -18.83 13.67
C VAL A 167 10.28 -17.37 13.52
N ARG A 168 9.60 -16.42 14.15
CA ARG A 168 9.98 -15.00 14.11
C ARG A 168 11.37 -14.75 14.67
N ASN A 169 11.75 -15.50 15.72
CA ASN A 169 13.12 -15.47 16.25
C ASN A 169 14.17 -15.97 15.23
N LEU A 170 13.85 -16.97 14.40
CA LEU A 170 14.73 -17.37 13.30
C LEU A 170 14.91 -16.24 12.28
N TYR A 171 13.86 -15.52 11.90
CA TYR A 171 13.97 -14.36 11.01
C TYR A 171 14.85 -13.26 11.63
N ALA A 172 14.65 -12.93 12.91
CA ALA A 172 15.46 -11.93 13.62
C ALA A 172 16.95 -12.28 13.67
N GLN A 173 17.29 -13.57 13.74
CA GLN A 173 18.66 -14.08 13.89
C GLN A 173 19.30 -14.54 12.58
N SER A 174 18.56 -14.47 11.46
CA SER A 174 18.96 -15.10 10.19
C SER A 174 20.09 -14.40 9.44
N GLY A 175 20.44 -13.18 9.83
CA GLY A 175 21.36 -12.35 9.05
C GLY A 175 20.87 -12.01 7.64
N LEU A 176 19.54 -11.93 7.44
CA LEU A 176 18.93 -11.58 6.14
C LEU A 176 19.52 -10.31 5.53
N PHE A 177 19.93 -9.37 6.39
CA PHE A 177 20.43 -8.06 6.01
C PHE A 177 21.95 -7.91 6.13
N ASP A 178 22.67 -9.01 6.37
CA ASP A 178 24.13 -8.96 6.50
C ASP A 178 24.81 -8.84 5.13
N GLY A 179 25.65 -7.85 5.01
CA GLY A 179 26.46 -7.60 3.81
C GLY A 179 25.72 -6.77 2.73
N ASP A 180 26.36 -6.63 1.57
CA ASP A 180 25.80 -5.99 0.39
C ASP A 180 25.27 -7.06 -0.57
N PHE A 181 23.97 -7.15 -0.72
CA PHE A 181 23.24 -8.15 -1.51
C PHE A 181 22.22 -7.47 -2.42
N ASP A 182 21.75 -8.16 -3.42
CA ASP A 182 20.66 -7.74 -4.30
C ASP A 182 19.37 -8.50 -3.97
N ASN A 183 18.29 -8.16 -4.67
CA ASN A 183 16.98 -8.77 -4.45
C ASN A 183 16.98 -10.28 -4.74
N ALA A 184 17.85 -10.75 -5.64
CA ALA A 184 18.00 -12.19 -5.90
C ALA A 184 18.60 -12.90 -4.69
N ALA A 185 19.73 -12.41 -4.16
CA ALA A 185 20.36 -12.96 -2.98
C ALA A 185 19.46 -12.90 -1.75
N PHE A 186 18.68 -11.81 -1.59
CA PHE A 186 17.71 -11.70 -0.50
C PHE A 186 16.65 -12.79 -0.58
N THR A 187 16.05 -13.00 -1.75
CA THR A 187 14.99 -14.02 -1.91
C THR A 187 15.49 -15.44 -1.73
N GLU A 188 16.72 -15.73 -2.13
CA GLU A 188 17.37 -17.02 -1.84
C GLU A 188 17.60 -17.26 -0.34
N ARG A 189 17.94 -16.20 0.42
CA ARG A 189 18.11 -16.28 1.87
C ARG A 189 16.80 -16.52 2.58
N ILE A 190 15.78 -15.74 2.26
CA ILE A 190 14.49 -15.81 2.95
C ILE A 190 13.73 -17.11 2.64
N ALA A 191 13.91 -17.69 1.44
CA ALA A 191 13.31 -18.97 1.08
C ALA A 191 13.83 -20.16 1.91
N ARG A 192 14.95 -20.02 2.63
CA ARG A 192 15.48 -21.02 3.55
C ARG A 192 14.84 -21.00 4.93
N LEU A 193 14.12 -19.91 5.24
CA LEU A 193 13.41 -19.75 6.50
C LEU A 193 12.02 -20.37 6.42
N PRO A 194 11.52 -20.96 7.52
CA PRO A 194 10.16 -21.48 7.53
C PRO A 194 9.13 -20.36 7.52
N LEU A 195 7.98 -20.62 6.91
CA LEU A 195 6.81 -19.77 7.03
C LEU A 195 6.24 -19.86 8.45
N VAL A 196 5.66 -18.78 8.97
CA VAL A 196 5.02 -18.79 10.31
C VAL A 196 3.74 -19.62 10.32
N GLU A 197 3.02 -19.65 9.18
CA GLU A 197 1.76 -20.35 9.03
C GLU A 197 1.55 -20.80 7.58
N GLN A 198 0.57 -21.67 7.35
CA GLN A 198 0.20 -22.14 6.01
C GLN A 198 -0.19 -20.97 5.09
N PRO A 199 0.27 -20.96 3.83
CA PRO A 199 -0.11 -19.91 2.89
C PRO A 199 -1.63 -19.76 2.77
N GLY A 200 -2.13 -18.53 2.92
CA GLY A 200 -3.54 -18.18 2.82
C GLY A 200 -4.38 -18.45 4.05
N THR A 201 -3.79 -18.69 5.22
CA THR A 201 -4.55 -18.98 6.45
C THR A 201 -4.46 -17.88 7.51
N LEU A 202 -3.35 -17.12 7.53
CA LEU A 202 -3.10 -16.05 8.48
C LEU A 202 -2.64 -14.79 7.74
N TRP A 203 -3.14 -13.63 8.12
CA TRP A 203 -2.54 -12.36 7.75
C TRP A 203 -1.35 -12.08 8.66
N ASP A 204 -0.14 -12.04 8.09
CA ASP A 204 1.09 -11.74 8.82
C ASP A 204 1.94 -10.73 8.05
N TYR A 205 2.20 -9.59 8.68
CA TYR A 205 2.97 -8.53 8.05
C TYR A 205 4.46 -8.87 8.00
N GLY A 206 5.02 -8.87 6.80
CA GLY A 206 6.40 -9.28 6.61
C GLY A 206 6.99 -8.95 5.24
N HIS A 207 7.94 -9.76 4.83
CA HIS A 207 8.75 -9.61 3.63
C HIS A 207 8.05 -9.96 2.31
N SER A 208 6.74 -10.13 2.32
CA SER A 208 5.96 -10.50 1.13
C SER A 208 6.23 -9.57 -0.05
N THR A 209 6.24 -8.24 0.19
CA THR A 209 6.47 -7.27 -0.88
C THR A 209 7.92 -7.26 -1.37
N ASP A 210 8.91 -7.60 -0.52
CA ASP A 210 10.30 -7.73 -0.96
C ASP A 210 10.45 -8.89 -1.95
N VAL A 211 9.78 -10.02 -1.69
CA VAL A 211 9.70 -11.16 -2.62
C VAL A 211 8.95 -10.78 -3.90
N LEU A 212 7.86 -10.02 -3.79
CA LEU A 212 7.10 -9.51 -4.93
C LEU A 212 7.98 -8.61 -5.82
N GLY A 213 8.80 -7.73 -5.23
CA GLY A 213 9.74 -6.88 -5.97
C GLY A 213 10.71 -7.71 -6.82
N ARG A 214 11.24 -8.81 -6.28
CA ARG A 214 12.08 -9.73 -7.06
C ARG A 214 11.31 -10.38 -8.22
N ILE A 215 10.05 -10.69 -8.04
CA ILE A 215 9.22 -11.22 -9.14
C ILE A 215 9.02 -10.17 -10.23
N VAL A 216 8.81 -8.90 -9.86
CA VAL A 216 8.77 -7.79 -10.82
C VAL A 216 10.05 -7.73 -11.65
N GLU A 217 11.23 -7.88 -11.04
CA GLU A 217 12.51 -7.93 -11.76
C GLU A 217 12.58 -9.08 -12.75
N ILE A 218 12.23 -10.28 -12.32
CA ILE A 218 12.28 -11.49 -13.15
C ILE A 218 11.36 -11.37 -14.36
N VAL A 219 10.13 -10.92 -14.14
CA VAL A 219 9.10 -10.83 -15.19
C VAL A 219 9.39 -9.69 -16.17
N SER A 220 9.94 -8.58 -15.67
CA SER A 220 10.25 -7.40 -16.49
C SER A 220 11.60 -7.47 -17.18
N GLY A 221 12.55 -8.26 -16.67
CA GLY A 221 13.93 -8.31 -17.12
C GLY A 221 14.74 -7.04 -16.77
N GLN A 222 14.28 -6.24 -15.81
CA GLN A 222 14.92 -4.99 -15.36
C GLN A 222 15.11 -5.04 -13.83
N SER A 223 15.97 -4.15 -13.27
CA SER A 223 15.92 -3.96 -11.81
C SER A 223 14.55 -3.42 -11.39
N LEU A 224 14.17 -3.62 -10.14
CA LEU A 224 12.90 -3.13 -9.62
C LEU A 224 12.77 -1.63 -9.82
N TYR A 225 13.82 -0.87 -9.47
CA TYR A 225 13.82 0.58 -9.64
C TYR A 225 13.70 1.00 -11.11
N GLN A 226 14.44 0.35 -12.02
CA GLN A 226 14.34 0.65 -13.44
C GLN A 226 12.93 0.43 -13.99
N PHE A 227 12.26 -0.65 -13.57
CA PHE A 227 10.89 -0.93 -13.99
C PHE A 227 9.90 0.11 -13.40
N GLU A 228 9.94 0.33 -12.09
CA GLU A 228 9.07 1.29 -11.40
C GLU A 228 9.31 2.72 -11.93
N LYS A 229 10.57 3.12 -12.08
CA LYS A 229 10.93 4.42 -12.63
C LYS A 229 10.31 4.64 -14.01
N ARG A 230 10.55 3.71 -14.93
CA ARG A 230 10.09 3.82 -16.32
C ARG A 230 8.57 3.75 -16.47
N ARG A 231 7.91 2.84 -15.74
CA ARG A 231 6.48 2.54 -15.91
C ARG A 231 5.58 3.40 -15.04
N LEU A 232 6.06 3.86 -13.91
CA LEU A 232 5.25 4.52 -12.89
C LEU A 232 5.81 5.88 -12.46
N LEU A 233 7.04 5.94 -11.92
CA LEU A 233 7.53 7.15 -11.27
C LEU A 233 7.77 8.31 -12.26
N ASP A 234 8.56 8.11 -13.34
CA ASP A 234 8.80 9.15 -14.35
C ASP A 234 7.50 9.61 -15.03
N PRO A 235 6.61 8.69 -15.47
CA PRO A 235 5.35 9.09 -16.04
C PRO A 235 4.42 9.85 -15.10
N LEU A 236 4.47 9.55 -13.79
CA LEU A 236 3.75 10.31 -12.78
C LEU A 236 4.45 11.62 -12.41
N GLY A 237 5.67 11.88 -12.87
CA GLY A 237 6.46 13.04 -12.48
C GLY A 237 7.00 12.97 -11.05
N MET A 238 7.17 11.77 -10.50
CA MET A 238 7.72 11.51 -9.16
C MET A 238 9.27 11.53 -9.21
N THR A 239 9.84 12.70 -9.44
CA THR A 239 11.26 12.86 -9.77
C THR A 239 12.21 12.79 -8.57
N ASP A 240 11.68 12.84 -7.36
CA ASP A 240 12.42 12.74 -6.10
C ASP A 240 12.16 11.42 -5.37
N THR A 241 11.45 10.48 -6.02
CA THR A 241 11.17 9.15 -5.44
C THR A 241 12.14 8.11 -5.97
N ALA A 242 12.93 7.52 -5.08
CA ALA A 242 13.96 6.54 -5.42
C ALA A 242 14.34 5.70 -4.17
N PHE A 243 15.02 4.56 -4.40
CA PHE A 243 15.61 3.79 -3.30
C PHE A 243 16.80 4.53 -2.67
N TYR A 244 17.56 5.28 -3.46
CA TYR A 244 18.74 5.99 -2.99
C TYR A 244 18.81 7.40 -3.57
N VAL A 245 19.24 8.36 -2.75
CA VAL A 245 19.48 9.76 -3.14
C VAL A 245 20.93 9.87 -3.63
N THR A 246 21.14 9.59 -4.90
CA THR A 246 22.48 9.61 -5.54
C THR A 246 22.97 11.00 -5.86
N ASP A 247 22.04 11.94 -6.09
CA ASP A 247 22.37 13.36 -6.35
C ASP A 247 22.75 14.05 -5.03
N GLU A 248 24.00 14.46 -4.92
CA GLU A 248 24.53 15.14 -3.73
C GLU A 248 23.81 16.46 -3.44
N ALA A 249 23.34 17.18 -4.45
CA ALA A 249 22.58 18.41 -4.28
C ALA A 249 21.22 18.20 -3.60
N LYS A 250 20.67 16.98 -3.66
CA LYS A 250 19.41 16.60 -3.00
C LYS A 250 19.60 16.15 -1.52
N ARG A 251 20.80 15.73 -1.13
CA ARG A 251 21.06 15.20 0.23
C ARG A 251 20.68 16.15 1.36
N PRO A 252 20.93 17.47 1.28
CA PRO A 252 20.50 18.41 2.32
C PRO A 252 18.96 18.52 2.47
N ARG A 253 18.20 18.01 1.52
CA ARG A 253 16.72 17.97 1.57
C ARG A 253 16.17 16.79 2.35
N ILE A 254 17.00 15.82 2.76
CA ILE A 254 16.58 14.62 3.47
C ILE A 254 16.20 14.95 4.90
N ALA A 255 14.95 14.65 5.29
CA ALA A 255 14.50 14.79 6.67
C ALA A 255 15.19 13.77 7.57
N GLN A 256 15.64 14.24 8.74
CA GLN A 256 16.28 13.42 9.75
C GLN A 256 15.33 13.22 10.96
N PRO A 257 15.26 12.01 11.52
CA PRO A 257 14.58 11.81 12.79
C PRO A 257 15.35 12.50 13.92
N MET A 258 14.69 12.70 15.06
CA MET A 258 15.40 13.13 16.27
C MET A 258 16.47 12.08 16.63
N PRO A 259 17.62 12.49 17.25
CA PRO A 259 18.74 11.58 17.51
C PRO A 259 18.36 10.31 18.29
N ASP A 260 17.45 10.44 19.23
CA ASP A 260 16.94 9.41 20.14
C ASP A 260 15.60 8.81 19.68
N ASP A 261 15.04 9.25 18.56
CA ASP A 261 13.80 8.73 17.98
C ASP A 261 14.06 8.18 16.57
N ARG A 262 14.84 7.12 16.49
CA ARG A 262 15.18 6.44 15.23
C ARG A 262 14.50 5.09 15.15
N VAL A 263 14.09 4.73 13.94
CA VAL A 263 13.69 3.35 13.69
C VAL A 263 14.91 2.45 13.91
N THR A 264 14.79 1.43 14.75
CA THR A 264 15.88 0.51 15.10
C THR A 264 15.61 -0.89 14.59
N GLY A 265 16.66 -1.69 14.45
CA GLY A 265 16.58 -3.09 14.04
C GLY A 265 17.36 -3.41 12.76
N PRO A 266 17.57 -4.69 12.44
CA PRO A 266 18.43 -5.14 11.33
C PRO A 266 18.01 -4.57 9.97
N VAL A 267 16.70 -4.51 9.72
CA VAL A 267 16.11 -3.99 8.48
C VAL A 267 16.52 -2.54 8.20
N ILE A 268 16.79 -1.77 9.23
CA ILE A 268 16.85 -0.31 9.17
C ILE A 268 18.26 0.19 8.93
N GLY A 269 19.27 -0.54 9.32
CA GLY A 269 20.65 -0.28 8.93
C GLY A 269 20.89 -0.30 7.41
N THR A 270 19.93 -0.85 6.65
CA THR A 270 19.96 -0.90 5.20
C THR A 270 19.22 0.27 4.52
N TYR A 271 18.49 1.11 5.27
CA TYR A 271 17.66 2.20 4.73
C TYR A 271 18.25 3.60 4.90
N ASP A 272 19.56 3.75 4.91
CA ASP A 272 20.14 5.07 4.70
C ASP A 272 20.09 5.42 3.21
N PRO A 273 19.24 6.37 2.80
CA PRO A 273 19.07 6.70 1.38
C PRO A 273 20.33 7.32 0.75
N MET A 274 21.33 7.72 1.56
CA MET A 274 22.60 8.26 1.08
C MET A 274 23.64 7.18 0.77
N ILE A 275 23.41 5.94 1.23
CA ILE A 275 24.30 4.81 1.02
C ILE A 275 23.73 3.91 -0.06
N VAL A 276 24.25 4.02 -1.28
CA VAL A 276 23.83 3.18 -2.39
C VAL A 276 24.22 1.72 -2.14
N ARG A 277 23.25 0.83 -2.22
CA ARG A 277 23.40 -0.63 -2.10
C ARG A 277 22.83 -1.32 -3.32
N ARG A 278 23.17 -2.58 -3.52
CA ARG A 278 22.58 -3.39 -4.59
C ARG A 278 21.13 -3.81 -4.31
N TRP A 279 20.71 -3.74 -3.04
CA TRP A 279 19.36 -4.12 -2.62
C TRP A 279 18.36 -2.98 -2.83
N GLU A 280 17.37 -3.23 -3.67
CA GLU A 280 16.23 -2.36 -3.89
C GLU A 280 15.04 -2.89 -3.05
N GLY A 281 14.99 -2.48 -1.77
CA GLY A 281 14.03 -2.99 -0.79
C GLY A 281 12.59 -2.62 -1.10
N ALA A 282 11.88 -3.46 -1.84
CA ALA A 282 10.51 -3.24 -2.30
C ALA A 282 9.51 -2.92 -1.17
N GLY A 283 9.74 -3.54 0.00
CA GLY A 283 8.85 -3.39 1.16
C GLY A 283 9.04 -2.10 1.94
N ALA A 284 10.19 -1.39 1.81
CA ALA A 284 10.45 -0.22 2.67
C ALA A 284 11.60 0.69 2.21
N GLY A 285 12.24 0.44 1.08
CA GLY A 285 13.50 1.07 0.69
C GLY A 285 13.40 2.44 0.03
N MET A 286 12.22 2.91 -0.34
CA MET A 286 12.08 4.17 -1.05
C MET A 286 12.12 5.39 -0.13
N SER A 287 12.66 6.47 -0.69
CA SER A 287 12.52 7.84 -0.20
C SER A 287 11.80 8.68 -1.24
N GLY A 288 11.11 9.75 -0.82
CA GLY A 288 10.39 10.61 -1.74
C GLY A 288 9.83 11.85 -1.05
N THR A 289 9.24 12.75 -1.84
CA THR A 289 8.60 13.97 -1.35
C THR A 289 7.09 13.79 -1.22
N ILE A 290 6.46 14.69 -0.47
CA ILE A 290 5.00 14.71 -0.35
C ILE A 290 4.33 15.01 -1.69
N THR A 291 4.94 15.86 -2.52
CA THR A 291 4.42 16.22 -3.85
C THR A 291 4.46 15.04 -4.82
N ASP A 292 5.52 14.25 -4.79
CA ASP A 292 5.60 13.01 -5.57
C ASP A 292 4.51 12.03 -5.14
N TYR A 293 4.40 11.80 -3.83
CA TYR A 293 3.40 10.84 -3.31
C TYR A 293 1.96 11.31 -3.53
N ALA A 294 1.73 12.63 -3.56
CA ALA A 294 0.42 13.19 -3.90
C ALA A 294 -0.02 12.85 -5.34
N ARG A 295 0.91 12.85 -6.30
CA ARG A 295 0.63 12.43 -7.68
C ARG A 295 0.26 10.95 -7.76
N PHE A 296 0.95 10.11 -6.97
CA PHE A 296 0.60 8.70 -6.84
C PHE A 296 -0.77 8.50 -6.19
N ALA A 297 -1.08 9.22 -5.11
CA ALA A 297 -2.36 9.16 -4.42
C ALA A 297 -3.52 9.65 -5.32
N GLN A 298 -3.31 10.74 -6.09
CA GLN A 298 -4.31 11.23 -7.04
C GLN A 298 -4.57 10.20 -8.15
N MET A 299 -3.52 9.61 -8.72
CA MET A 299 -3.65 8.55 -9.72
C MET A 299 -4.52 7.40 -9.21
N LEU A 300 -4.32 6.97 -7.96
CA LEU A 300 -5.12 5.93 -7.33
C LEU A 300 -6.58 6.38 -7.12
N LEU A 301 -6.80 7.60 -6.61
CA LEU A 301 -8.13 8.17 -6.39
C LEU A 301 -8.92 8.28 -7.71
N ASP A 302 -8.26 8.67 -8.79
CA ASP A 302 -8.84 8.79 -10.14
C ASP A 302 -8.95 7.44 -10.88
N GLY A 303 -8.97 6.33 -10.13
CA GLY A 303 -9.17 5.00 -10.70
C GLY A 303 -8.07 4.55 -11.66
N GLY A 304 -6.83 4.91 -11.38
CA GLY A 304 -5.65 4.50 -12.16
C GLY A 304 -5.28 5.45 -13.30
N THR A 305 -5.78 6.69 -13.28
CA THR A 305 -5.51 7.70 -14.32
C THR A 305 -4.98 8.99 -13.68
N LEU A 306 -4.04 9.67 -14.32
CA LEU A 306 -3.61 11.01 -13.95
C LEU A 306 -3.30 11.82 -15.21
N GLU A 307 -3.81 13.06 -15.27
CA GLU A 307 -3.57 14.00 -16.39
C GLU A 307 -3.82 13.36 -17.78
N GLY A 308 -4.93 12.58 -17.87
CA GLY A 308 -5.34 11.89 -19.10
C GLY A 308 -4.54 10.63 -19.44
N ARG A 309 -3.50 10.30 -18.68
CA ARG A 309 -2.73 9.06 -18.85
C ARG A 309 -3.23 7.97 -17.93
N ARG A 310 -3.50 6.78 -18.47
CA ARG A 310 -3.86 5.58 -17.73
C ARG A 310 -2.62 4.79 -17.35
N TYR A 311 -2.56 4.41 -16.07
CA TYR A 311 -1.53 3.58 -15.44
C TYR A 311 -2.05 2.17 -15.13
N LEU A 312 -3.27 2.10 -14.61
CA LEU A 312 -4.03 0.87 -14.37
C LEU A 312 -5.49 1.08 -14.81
N ARG A 313 -6.20 0.00 -15.05
CA ARG A 313 -7.65 0.06 -15.29
C ARG A 313 -8.40 0.31 -13.99
N PRO A 314 -9.58 0.96 -14.04
CA PRO A 314 -10.41 1.18 -12.86
C PRO A 314 -10.75 -0.11 -12.12
N GLU A 315 -11.00 -1.21 -12.85
CA GLU A 315 -11.30 -2.52 -12.28
C GLU A 315 -10.12 -3.09 -11.50
N THR A 316 -8.90 -2.82 -11.93
CA THR A 316 -7.69 -3.23 -11.22
C THR A 316 -7.52 -2.44 -9.92
N ILE A 317 -7.72 -1.11 -9.93
CA ILE A 317 -7.75 -0.30 -8.72
C ILE A 317 -8.84 -0.78 -7.77
N ALA A 318 -10.05 -1.00 -8.26
CA ALA A 318 -11.16 -1.52 -7.45
C ALA A 318 -10.80 -2.87 -6.81
N SER A 319 -10.19 -3.78 -7.57
CA SER A 319 -9.70 -5.05 -7.04
C SER A 319 -8.64 -4.83 -5.95
N MET A 320 -7.65 -3.95 -6.17
CA MET A 320 -6.58 -3.68 -5.20
C MET A 320 -7.12 -3.09 -3.88
N THR A 321 -8.23 -2.36 -3.93
CA THR A 321 -8.82 -1.64 -2.79
C THR A 321 -10.07 -2.31 -2.22
N THR A 322 -10.34 -3.56 -2.60
CA THR A 322 -11.37 -4.44 -2.00
C THR A 322 -10.75 -5.32 -0.92
N ASP A 323 -11.54 -5.74 0.07
CA ASP A 323 -11.08 -6.66 1.13
C ASP A 323 -10.92 -8.09 0.59
N HIS A 324 -9.69 -8.57 0.51
CA HIS A 324 -9.33 -9.94 0.07
C HIS A 324 -9.15 -10.92 1.24
N ILE A 325 -9.39 -10.47 2.47
CA ILE A 325 -9.25 -11.27 3.69
C ILE A 325 -10.51 -11.23 4.56
N GLY A 326 -11.67 -11.00 3.92
CA GLY A 326 -12.98 -10.97 4.58
C GLY A 326 -13.35 -12.27 5.28
N PRO A 327 -14.42 -12.28 6.09
CA PRO A 327 -14.81 -13.44 6.91
C PRO A 327 -15.04 -14.74 6.10
N GLU A 328 -15.46 -14.61 4.86
CA GLU A 328 -15.69 -15.72 3.93
C GLU A 328 -14.39 -16.46 3.53
N THR A 329 -13.23 -15.79 3.63
CA THR A 329 -11.93 -16.38 3.28
C THR A 329 -11.39 -17.31 4.36
N LYS A 330 -11.89 -17.20 5.59
CA LYS A 330 -11.39 -17.89 6.79
C LYS A 330 -9.94 -17.53 7.15
N ILE A 331 -9.41 -16.44 6.59
CA ILE A 331 -8.07 -15.94 6.95
C ILE A 331 -8.11 -15.36 8.36
N VAL A 332 -7.22 -15.86 9.22
CA VAL A 332 -7.15 -15.43 10.61
C VAL A 332 -6.51 -14.03 10.69
N ARG A 333 -7.08 -13.19 11.55
CA ARG A 333 -6.56 -11.88 11.97
C ARG A 333 -6.29 -11.97 13.47
N ASP A 334 -5.06 -12.22 13.85
CA ASP A 334 -4.64 -12.36 15.25
C ASP A 334 -4.29 -11.02 15.91
N ALA A 335 -3.67 -11.06 17.08
CA ALA A 335 -3.23 -9.87 17.81
C ALA A 335 -2.18 -9.03 17.05
N ASN A 336 -1.51 -9.61 16.05
CA ASN A 336 -0.54 -8.91 15.20
C ASN A 336 -1.18 -8.29 13.95
N TYR A 337 -2.51 -8.26 13.84
CA TYR A 337 -3.22 -7.64 12.72
C TYR A 337 -3.19 -6.11 12.82
N TRP A 338 -2.21 -5.47 12.22
CA TRP A 338 -1.97 -4.03 12.35
C TRP A 338 -3.05 -3.12 11.75
N PRO A 339 -3.75 -3.48 10.66
CA PRO A 339 -4.81 -2.61 10.14
C PRO A 339 -5.97 -2.37 11.13
N GLY A 340 -6.12 -3.22 12.14
CA GLY A 340 -7.11 -3.10 13.18
C GLY A 340 -8.49 -3.68 12.82
N PRO A 341 -9.39 -3.80 13.81
CA PRO A 341 -10.63 -4.58 13.68
C PRO A 341 -11.65 -4.00 12.69
N THR A 342 -11.51 -2.71 12.33
CA THR A 342 -12.40 -2.02 11.37
C THR A 342 -11.89 -2.03 9.95
N SER A 343 -10.82 -2.80 9.68
CA SER A 343 -10.19 -2.86 8.37
C SER A 343 -10.03 -4.30 7.90
N GLY A 344 -10.20 -4.50 6.59
CA GLY A 344 -9.70 -5.61 5.82
C GLY A 344 -8.36 -5.27 5.15
N PHE A 345 -7.94 -6.13 4.23
CA PHE A 345 -6.73 -5.92 3.45
C PHE A 345 -6.95 -6.30 1.99
N GLY A 346 -6.60 -5.38 1.10
CA GLY A 346 -6.62 -5.59 -0.33
C GLY A 346 -5.28 -6.06 -0.90
N LEU A 347 -4.97 -5.68 -2.12
CA LEU A 347 -3.70 -6.01 -2.78
C LEU A 347 -2.71 -4.83 -2.60
N GLY A 348 -2.11 -4.75 -1.41
CA GLY A 348 -1.13 -3.73 -1.04
C GLY A 348 -1.67 -2.60 -0.15
N PHE A 349 -2.93 -2.64 0.26
CA PHE A 349 -3.59 -1.60 1.07
C PHE A 349 -4.43 -2.21 2.19
N ALA A 350 -4.44 -1.56 3.36
CA ALA A 350 -5.50 -1.76 4.33
C ALA A 350 -6.76 -1.03 3.85
N VAL A 351 -7.91 -1.69 3.93
CA VAL A 351 -9.20 -1.19 3.44
C VAL A 351 -10.19 -1.11 4.60
N ARG A 352 -10.88 0.01 4.76
CA ARG A 352 -11.88 0.17 5.81
C ARG A 352 -13.16 -0.61 5.47
N THR A 353 -13.49 -1.60 6.28
CA THR A 353 -14.66 -2.48 6.13
C THR A 353 -15.73 -2.23 7.17
N ALA A 354 -15.41 -1.51 8.26
CA ALA A 354 -16.36 -1.08 9.26
C ALA A 354 -16.06 0.36 9.72
N PRO A 355 -17.05 1.18 10.08
CA PRO A 355 -16.79 2.53 10.53
C PRO A 355 -16.23 2.51 11.97
N PRO A 356 -15.07 3.13 12.23
CA PRO A 356 -14.52 3.24 13.58
C PRO A 356 -15.31 4.23 14.46
N ALA A 357 -16.06 5.14 13.83
CA ALA A 357 -16.95 6.10 14.47
C ALA A 357 -18.12 6.45 13.52
N PRO A 358 -19.26 6.92 14.03
CA PRO A 358 -20.37 7.35 13.19
C PRO A 358 -19.95 8.40 12.13
N GLY A 359 -20.38 8.19 10.88
CA GLY A 359 -20.11 9.12 9.79
C GLY A 359 -18.77 8.90 9.06
N TRP A 360 -17.93 8.00 9.52
CA TRP A 360 -16.73 7.65 8.78
C TRP A 360 -17.09 6.71 7.63
N PRO A 361 -16.58 6.98 6.40
CA PRO A 361 -16.97 6.20 5.22
C PRO A 361 -16.33 4.82 5.20
N LEU A 362 -16.97 3.88 4.52
CA LEU A 362 -16.38 2.60 4.14
C LEU A 362 -15.59 2.76 2.85
N GLY A 363 -14.64 1.87 2.59
CA GLY A 363 -13.86 1.85 1.36
C GLY A 363 -12.66 2.81 1.36
N GLU A 364 -12.39 3.53 2.45
CA GLU A 364 -11.11 4.21 2.62
C GLU A 364 -9.99 3.19 2.58
N TYR A 365 -8.93 3.47 1.83
CA TYR A 365 -7.73 2.63 1.81
C TYR A 365 -6.48 3.44 2.15
N ARG A 366 -5.51 2.77 2.76
CA ARG A 366 -4.38 3.44 3.38
C ARG A 366 -3.18 2.53 3.57
N TRP A 367 -2.03 3.15 3.81
CA TRP A 367 -0.86 2.52 4.44
C TRP A 367 0.00 3.58 5.12
N ASP A 368 1.09 3.13 5.77
CA ASP A 368 1.99 4.02 6.50
C ASP A 368 3.43 3.52 6.49
N GLY A 369 4.36 4.34 6.96
CA GLY A 369 5.79 4.04 7.10
C GLY A 369 6.24 3.97 8.54
N ALA A 370 7.22 3.11 8.82
CA ALA A 370 7.80 2.95 10.16
C ALA A 370 8.35 4.26 10.75
N GLY A 371 8.79 5.19 9.90
CA GLY A 371 9.25 6.52 10.31
C GLY A 371 8.16 7.51 10.67
N GLY A 372 6.88 7.15 10.52
CA GLY A 372 5.75 8.03 10.83
C GLY A 372 5.00 8.57 9.62
N THR A 373 5.55 8.44 8.40
CA THR A 373 4.85 8.81 7.17
C THR A 373 3.54 8.05 7.04
N PHE A 374 2.51 8.69 6.48
CA PHE A 374 1.16 8.13 6.44
C PHE A 374 0.36 8.72 5.29
N PHE A 375 -0.51 7.91 4.67
CA PHE A 375 -1.51 8.39 3.74
C PHE A 375 -2.81 7.60 3.88
N PHE A 376 -3.90 8.22 3.51
CA PHE A 376 -5.15 7.54 3.23
C PHE A 376 -5.87 8.21 2.06
N ILE A 377 -6.64 7.42 1.34
CA ILE A 377 -7.46 7.84 0.21
C ILE A 377 -8.91 7.45 0.51
N ASP A 378 -9.80 8.39 0.34
CA ASP A 378 -11.23 8.22 0.57
C ASP A 378 -12.01 8.56 -0.71
N PRO A 379 -12.33 7.53 -1.53
CA PRO A 379 -13.06 7.75 -2.78
C PRO A 379 -14.47 8.30 -2.59
N LYS A 380 -15.09 8.06 -1.42
CA LYS A 380 -16.45 8.53 -1.15
C LYS A 380 -16.53 10.04 -0.99
N ASP A 381 -15.52 10.63 -0.37
CA ASP A 381 -15.41 12.08 -0.18
C ASP A 381 -14.48 12.72 -1.22
N ASP A 382 -14.06 11.96 -2.25
CA ASP A 382 -13.17 12.39 -3.34
C ASP A 382 -11.95 13.13 -2.79
N MET A 383 -11.24 12.47 -1.85
CA MET A 383 -10.13 13.09 -1.13
C MET A 383 -9.01 12.12 -0.81
N PHE A 384 -7.84 12.69 -0.54
CA PHE A 384 -6.76 12.01 0.16
C PHE A 384 -6.04 12.95 1.13
N ALA A 385 -5.36 12.35 2.10
CA ALA A 385 -4.47 13.07 3.00
C ALA A 385 -3.14 12.36 3.12
N ILE A 386 -2.05 13.14 3.21
CA ILE A 386 -0.67 12.65 3.34
C ILE A 386 0.01 13.42 4.45
N LEU A 387 0.60 12.70 5.40
CA LEU A 387 1.50 13.22 6.42
C LEU A 387 2.92 12.74 6.15
N MET A 388 3.86 13.67 6.05
CA MET A 388 5.29 13.36 6.02
C MET A 388 5.97 13.84 7.30
N VAL A 389 6.54 12.91 8.03
CA VAL A 389 7.25 13.15 9.30
C VAL A 389 8.28 12.04 9.51
N GLN A 390 9.34 12.30 10.28
CA GLN A 390 10.30 11.28 10.72
C GLN A 390 10.28 11.21 12.25
N THR A 391 9.33 10.47 12.81
CA THR A 391 9.12 10.32 14.25
C THR A 391 8.49 8.96 14.60
N PRO A 392 9.30 7.89 14.59
CA PRO A 392 8.83 6.53 14.82
C PRO A 392 8.03 6.35 16.11
N SER A 393 8.50 6.93 17.22
CA SER A 393 7.90 6.77 18.54
C SER A 393 6.49 7.36 18.64
N GLN A 394 6.18 8.41 17.84
CA GLN A 394 4.89 9.10 17.86
C GLN A 394 3.93 8.63 16.76
N ARG A 395 4.38 7.73 15.89
CA ARG A 395 3.69 7.31 14.65
C ARG A 395 2.20 7.05 14.86
N GLY A 396 1.83 6.08 15.68
CA GLY A 396 0.43 5.65 15.83
C GLY A 396 -0.47 6.74 16.40
N ARG A 397 0.03 7.46 17.41
CA ARG A 397 -0.72 8.53 18.08
C ARG A 397 -1.00 9.71 17.14
N ILE A 398 0.03 10.17 16.41
CA ILE A 398 -0.11 11.32 15.49
C ILE A 398 -1.04 10.98 14.34
N GLN A 399 -0.87 9.81 13.73
CA GLN A 399 -1.70 9.36 12.59
C GLN A 399 -3.18 9.27 12.99
N GLN A 400 -3.46 8.66 14.15
CA GLN A 400 -4.83 8.54 14.66
C GLN A 400 -5.46 9.90 14.93
N GLN A 401 -4.74 10.80 15.61
CA GLN A 401 -5.26 12.11 15.96
C GLN A 401 -5.50 12.99 14.73
N LEU A 402 -4.53 13.05 13.80
CA LEU A 402 -4.69 13.83 12.57
C LEU A 402 -5.84 13.31 11.73
N LYS A 403 -5.96 12.00 11.59
CA LYS A 403 -7.06 11.39 10.85
C LYS A 403 -8.42 11.75 11.45
N THR A 404 -8.54 11.76 12.77
CA THR A 404 -9.74 12.19 13.48
C THR A 404 -10.07 13.66 13.17
N LEU A 405 -9.09 14.56 13.31
CA LEU A 405 -9.27 15.99 13.02
C LEU A 405 -9.67 16.25 11.57
N ILE A 406 -9.11 15.51 10.62
CA ILE A 406 -9.44 15.63 9.20
C ILE A 406 -10.91 15.24 8.96
N TYR A 407 -11.37 14.09 9.48
CA TYR A 407 -12.76 13.67 9.31
C TYR A 407 -13.76 14.57 10.07
N GLU A 408 -13.38 15.14 11.21
CA GLU A 408 -14.18 16.13 11.92
C GLU A 408 -14.30 17.47 11.17
N ALA A 409 -13.34 17.76 10.28
CA ALA A 409 -13.36 18.97 9.47
C ALA A 409 -14.26 18.87 8.23
N LEU A 410 -14.72 17.66 7.86
CA LEU A 410 -15.70 17.46 6.79
C LEU A 410 -17.11 17.81 7.29
N GLU A 411 -17.79 18.68 6.55
CA GLU A 411 -19.16 19.13 6.82
C GLU A 411 -20.09 18.68 5.68
N LYS A 412 -21.40 18.51 6.03
CA LYS A 412 -22.45 18.16 5.05
C LYS A 412 -22.76 19.32 4.13
#